data_0f00a7a365d3b959bc3f737a92dad456
#
_entry.id   0f00a7a365d3b959bc3f737a92dad456
#
_cell.length_a   1.000
_cell.length_b   1.000
_cell.length_c   1.000
_cell.angle_alpha   90.00
_cell.angle_beta   90.00
_cell.angle_gamma   90.00
#
_symmetry.space_group_name_H-M   'P 1'
#
loop_
_entity.id
_entity.type
_entity.pdbx_description
1 polymer ?
#
loop_
_entity_poly.entity_id
_entity_poly.type
_entity_poly.pdbx_seq_one_letter_code
_entity_poly.pdbx_strand_id
1 'polypeptide(L)'
;MLFKKLYPYALAACFALVLPLVAAAQTGVARQALVKPVIKTYEPPPIEKDPVIISLASAEDIEASKPIVSKPGASLQVQQLLSSAIEVRLGSPYRWGATGPSSFDCSGFVWSIYQSAGLGFERASARTLWDRFAAPSPEEQYKFGTLVFFSNLAHVGIVADENGFYHASRHHGVVYSPFNEYWLKRIDGFRKVPVTTLLTTTD
;
A
#
# COMPACT_ATOMS: atom_id res chain seq x y z
N MET A 1 -67.37 -25.54 -8.31
CA MET A 1 -67.77 -24.29 -8.97
C MET A 1 -66.47 -23.57 -9.31
N LEU A 2 -65.88 -23.86 -10.40
CA LEU A 2 -66.00 -23.39 -11.77
C LEU A 2 -66.27 -21.88 -11.91
N PHE A 3 -65.23 -21.11 -12.31
CA PHE A 3 -65.34 -20.20 -13.42
C PHE A 3 -63.95 -19.84 -13.94
N LYS A 4 -63.63 -20.44 -15.07
CA LYS A 4 -62.66 -19.98 -16.08
C LYS A 4 -63.18 -18.70 -16.70
N LYS A 5 -62.32 -17.73 -17.03
CA LYS A 5 -62.53 -16.89 -18.21
C LYS A 5 -61.21 -16.59 -18.90
N LEU A 6 -61.23 -17.02 -20.11
CA LEU A 6 -60.33 -16.92 -21.24
C LEU A 6 -60.19 -15.48 -21.78
N TYR A 7 -59.11 -15.28 -22.45
CA TYR A 7 -58.70 -14.26 -23.39
C TYR A 7 -59.76 -13.73 -24.39
N PRO A 8 -59.49 -12.60 -25.09
CA PRO A 8 -58.82 -12.78 -26.37
C PRO A 8 -57.84 -11.68 -26.80
N TYR A 9 -57.00 -12.06 -27.75
CA TYR A 9 -56.12 -11.30 -28.60
C TYR A 9 -56.87 -10.21 -29.43
N ALA A 10 -56.17 -9.10 -29.71
CA ALA A 10 -56.31 -8.32 -30.95
C ALA A 10 -55.06 -7.46 -31.18
N LEU A 11 -54.31 -7.84 -32.13
CA LEU A 11 -53.69 -7.21 -33.28
C LEU A 11 -54.01 -5.72 -33.48
N ALA A 12 -52.98 -4.92 -33.65
CA ALA A 12 -52.88 -3.97 -34.78
C ALA A 12 -51.47 -3.39 -34.87
N ALA A 13 -50.87 -3.69 -35.99
CA ALA A 13 -49.64 -3.06 -36.48
C ALA A 13 -49.91 -1.63 -36.95
N CYS A 14 -49.01 -0.73 -36.70
CA CYS A 14 -48.85 0.45 -37.53
C CYS A 14 -47.36 0.85 -37.58
N PHE A 15 -46.84 0.68 -38.78
CA PHE A 15 -45.60 1.20 -39.31
C PHE A 15 -45.59 2.72 -39.29
N ALA A 16 -44.54 3.30 -38.80
CA ALA A 16 -44.10 4.63 -39.24
C ALA A 16 -42.58 4.73 -39.18
N LEU A 17 -41.96 4.51 -40.31
CA LEU A 17 -40.60 4.86 -40.63
C LEU A 17 -40.48 6.39 -40.54
N VAL A 18 -39.72 6.87 -39.59
CA VAL A 18 -39.15 8.23 -39.64
C VAL A 18 -37.65 8.11 -39.45
N LEU A 19 -36.95 8.20 -40.53
CA LEU A 19 -35.52 8.46 -40.58
C LEU A 19 -35.29 9.95 -40.38
N PRO A 20 -34.52 10.40 -39.39
CA PRO A 20 -33.91 11.71 -39.46
C PRO A 20 -32.51 11.54 -40.09
N LEU A 21 -32.35 12.25 -41.16
CA LEU A 21 -31.11 12.62 -41.83
C LEU A 21 -30.16 13.29 -40.81
N VAL A 22 -29.17 12.56 -40.30
CA VAL A 22 -28.14 13.18 -39.45
C VAL A 22 -27.06 13.70 -40.40
N ALA A 23 -27.03 15.00 -40.54
CA ALA A 23 -25.96 15.73 -41.20
C ALA A 23 -24.64 15.48 -40.44
N ALA A 24 -23.64 14.98 -41.16
CA ALA A 24 -22.30 14.83 -40.68
C ALA A 24 -21.69 16.21 -40.43
N ALA A 25 -21.69 16.64 -39.18
CA ALA A 25 -20.83 17.72 -38.74
C ALA A 25 -19.43 17.11 -38.50
N GLN A 26 -18.55 17.31 -39.44
CA GLN A 26 -17.11 17.07 -39.26
C GLN A 26 -16.57 18.14 -38.32
N THR A 27 -16.58 17.87 -37.02
CA THR A 27 -15.81 18.66 -36.06
C THR A 27 -14.39 18.11 -36.09
N GLY A 28 -13.47 18.96 -36.53
CA GLY A 28 -12.04 18.64 -36.60
C GLY A 28 -11.51 18.20 -35.23
N VAL A 29 -11.09 16.94 -35.17
CA VAL A 29 -10.27 16.44 -34.06
C VAL A 29 -8.90 17.09 -34.22
N ALA A 30 -8.67 18.14 -33.42
CA ALA A 30 -7.34 18.68 -33.26
C ALA A 30 -6.42 17.53 -32.78
N ARG A 31 -5.46 17.16 -33.63
CA ARG A 31 -4.36 16.27 -33.25
C ARG A 31 -3.64 16.92 -32.08
N GLN A 32 -3.90 16.44 -30.88
CA GLN A 32 -3.04 16.73 -29.74
C GLN A 32 -1.67 16.14 -30.07
N ALA A 33 -0.72 17.04 -30.25
CA ALA A 33 0.68 16.68 -30.44
C ALA A 33 1.12 15.86 -29.23
N LEU A 34 1.62 14.65 -29.51
CA LEU A 34 2.22 13.75 -28.52
C LEU A 34 3.42 14.48 -27.92
N VAL A 35 3.25 15.09 -26.76
CA VAL A 35 4.35 15.67 -26.00
C VAL A 35 5.18 14.48 -25.52
N LYS A 36 6.31 14.27 -26.15
CA LYS A 36 7.31 13.29 -25.70
C LYS A 36 7.74 13.69 -24.28
N PRO A 37 7.73 12.76 -23.30
CA PRO A 37 8.25 13.07 -21.99
C PRO A 37 9.74 13.40 -22.13
N VAL A 38 10.12 14.60 -21.71
CA VAL A 38 11.52 14.98 -21.56
C VAL A 38 12.06 14.20 -20.38
N ILE A 39 12.75 13.11 -20.67
CA ILE A 39 13.53 12.39 -19.67
C ILE A 39 14.69 13.31 -19.34
N LYS A 40 14.61 14.04 -18.23
CA LYS A 40 15.78 14.69 -17.65
C LYS A 40 16.72 13.58 -17.20
N THR A 41 17.78 13.38 -17.94
CA THR A 41 18.89 12.54 -17.52
C THR A 41 19.44 13.12 -16.24
N TYR A 42 19.31 12.38 -15.15
CA TYR A 42 19.93 12.73 -13.86
C TYR A 42 21.42 12.49 -14.01
N GLU A 43 22.21 13.55 -14.08
CA GLU A 43 23.64 13.47 -13.88
C GLU A 43 23.92 13.48 -12.38
N PRO A 44 24.50 12.41 -11.82
CA PRO A 44 24.88 12.42 -10.42
C PRO A 44 26.00 13.45 -10.20
N PRO A 45 26.01 14.19 -9.07
CA PRO A 45 27.08 15.11 -8.74
C PRO A 45 28.40 14.36 -8.66
N PRO A 46 29.54 15.02 -9.01
CA PRO A 46 30.86 14.40 -8.94
C PRO A 46 31.15 13.93 -7.52
N ILE A 47 31.61 12.70 -7.40
CA ILE A 47 32.05 12.12 -6.12
C ILE A 47 33.34 12.81 -5.74
N GLU A 48 33.25 13.72 -4.78
CA GLU A 48 34.41 14.34 -4.17
C GLU A 48 35.13 13.28 -3.33
N LYS A 49 36.34 12.92 -3.76
CA LYS A 49 37.18 11.94 -3.10
C LYS A 49 38.00 12.61 -2.02
N ASP A 50 37.35 12.93 -0.92
CA ASP A 50 38.09 13.26 0.30
C ASP A 50 38.44 11.95 1.05
N PRO A 51 39.71 11.73 1.41
CA PRO A 51 40.09 10.57 2.20
C PRO A 51 39.52 10.74 3.63
N VAL A 52 38.54 9.89 3.97
CA VAL A 52 38.06 9.77 5.34
C VAL A 52 39.19 9.17 6.19
N ILE A 53 39.87 9.99 6.95
CA ILE A 53 40.81 9.53 7.96
C ILE A 53 39.99 8.93 9.10
N ILE A 54 39.92 7.60 9.14
CA ILE A 54 39.35 6.88 10.28
C ILE A 54 40.43 6.93 11.41
N SER A 55 40.25 7.84 12.35
CA SER A 55 40.98 7.81 13.61
C SER A 55 40.46 6.66 14.45
N LEU A 56 41.28 5.64 14.63
CA LEU A 56 41.06 4.57 15.60
C LEU A 56 41.16 5.18 17.01
N ALA A 57 40.04 5.49 17.63
CA ALA A 57 39.97 5.78 19.04
C ALA A 57 40.07 4.46 19.84
N SER A 58 41.00 4.45 20.77
CA SER A 58 41.33 3.34 21.67
C SER A 58 40.14 2.85 22.49
N ALA A 59 40.14 1.54 22.70
CA ALA A 59 39.17 0.81 23.51
C ALA A 59 39.41 1.06 25.01
N GLU A 60 38.79 2.13 25.54
CA GLU A 60 38.58 2.31 26.98
C GLU A 60 37.45 3.35 27.11
N ASP A 61 36.23 2.87 27.28
CA ASP A 61 35.11 3.54 27.96
C ASP A 61 33.82 2.76 27.71
N ILE A 62 33.71 1.59 28.32
CA ILE A 62 32.41 0.89 28.46
C ILE A 62 31.79 1.45 29.72
N GLU A 63 31.07 2.55 29.62
CA GLU A 63 30.19 2.98 30.68
C GLU A 63 28.74 3.12 30.19
N ALA A 64 27.91 2.32 30.88
CA ALA A 64 26.44 2.45 31.09
C ALA A 64 25.57 2.95 29.93
N SER A 65 24.88 2.00 29.34
CA SER A 65 23.54 2.06 28.71
C SER A 65 22.86 3.43 28.67
N LYS A 66 23.20 4.25 27.66
CA LYS A 66 22.30 5.30 27.17
C LYS A 66 21.36 4.70 26.13
N PRO A 67 20.07 5.11 26.11
CA PRO A 67 19.15 4.67 25.06
C PRO A 67 19.73 5.09 23.70
N ILE A 68 19.83 4.11 22.78
CA ILE A 68 20.34 4.32 21.43
C ILE A 68 19.39 5.31 20.73
N VAL A 69 19.78 6.56 20.64
CA VAL A 69 19.11 7.55 19.79
C VAL A 69 19.34 7.11 18.36
N SER A 70 18.31 6.54 17.76
CA SER A 70 18.30 6.15 16.34
C SER A 70 18.73 7.35 15.49
N LYS A 71 19.83 7.22 14.73
CA LYS A 71 20.27 8.27 13.79
C LYS A 71 19.10 8.64 12.86
N PRO A 72 18.77 9.94 12.66
CA PRO A 72 17.67 10.36 11.79
C PRO A 72 17.70 9.74 10.38
N GLY A 73 18.87 9.44 9.84
CA GLY A 73 19.04 8.81 8.53
C GLY A 73 18.56 7.35 8.44
N ALA A 74 18.63 6.56 9.53
CA ALA A 74 18.16 5.17 9.52
C ALA A 74 16.64 5.07 9.36
N SER A 75 15.89 6.01 9.94
CA SER A 75 14.43 6.09 9.80
C SER A 75 14.01 6.38 8.35
N LEU A 76 14.67 7.31 7.68
CA LEU A 76 14.38 7.65 6.28
C LEU A 76 14.70 6.49 5.33
N GLN A 77 15.81 5.80 5.54
CA GLN A 77 16.19 4.64 4.73
C GLN A 77 15.16 3.51 4.84
N VAL A 78 14.69 3.21 6.05
CA VAL A 78 13.64 2.21 6.26
C VAL A 78 12.35 2.61 5.54
N GLN A 79 11.94 3.88 5.64
CA GLN A 79 10.75 4.37 4.94
C GLN A 79 10.87 4.22 3.42
N GLN A 80 12.03 4.52 2.84
CA GLN A 80 12.30 4.34 1.41
C GLN A 80 12.22 2.87 1.00
N LEU A 81 12.79 1.96 1.79
CA LEU A 81 12.73 0.51 1.52
C LEU A 81 11.29 -0.02 1.59
N LEU A 82 10.51 0.40 2.59
CA LEU A 82 9.09 0.04 2.69
C LEU A 82 8.29 0.58 1.49
N SER A 83 8.49 1.85 1.10
CA SER A 83 7.80 2.46 -0.04
C SER A 83 8.09 1.72 -1.33
N SER A 84 9.36 1.49 -1.65
CA SER A 84 9.77 0.73 -2.84
C SER A 84 9.21 -0.70 -2.83
N ALA A 85 9.18 -1.36 -1.67
CA ALA A 85 8.60 -2.68 -1.53
C ALA A 85 7.08 -2.69 -1.77
N ILE A 86 6.37 -1.64 -1.37
CA ILE A 86 4.94 -1.46 -1.62
C ILE A 86 4.71 -1.23 -3.12
N GLU A 87 5.43 -0.30 -3.74
CA GLU A 87 5.27 0.09 -5.14
C GLU A 87 5.34 -1.10 -6.11
N VAL A 88 6.32 -1.98 -5.93
CA VAL A 88 6.48 -3.15 -6.80
C VAL A 88 5.39 -4.23 -6.61
N ARG A 89 4.56 -4.10 -5.59
CA ARG A 89 3.46 -5.03 -5.29
C ARG A 89 2.07 -4.47 -5.60
N LEU A 90 1.96 -3.18 -5.89
CA LEU A 90 0.69 -2.56 -6.26
C LEU A 90 0.06 -3.30 -7.45
N GLY A 91 -1.25 -3.52 -7.39
CA GLY A 91 -2.01 -4.26 -8.41
C GLY A 91 -1.89 -5.78 -8.31
N SER A 92 -1.01 -6.35 -7.49
CA SER A 92 -0.93 -7.80 -7.30
C SER A 92 -2.26 -8.36 -6.78
N PRO A 93 -2.77 -9.47 -7.32
CA PRO A 93 -4.07 -10.02 -6.93
C PRO A 93 -4.08 -10.55 -5.49
N TYR A 94 -5.26 -10.54 -4.89
CA TYR A 94 -5.48 -11.17 -3.59
C TYR A 94 -5.59 -12.68 -3.72
N ARG A 95 -4.91 -13.39 -2.83
CA ARG A 95 -5.10 -14.84 -2.64
C ARG A 95 -4.93 -15.18 -1.16
N TRP A 96 -5.91 -15.86 -0.58
CA TRP A 96 -5.86 -16.29 0.82
C TRP A 96 -4.61 -17.11 1.11
N GLY A 97 -3.89 -16.79 2.20
CA GLY A 97 -2.67 -17.47 2.63
C GLY A 97 -1.43 -17.15 1.80
N ALA A 98 -1.53 -16.36 0.74
CA ALA A 98 -0.40 -16.03 -0.11
C ALA A 98 0.49 -14.93 0.50
N THR A 99 1.81 -15.05 0.26
CA THR A 99 2.86 -14.16 0.77
C THR A 99 3.72 -13.56 -0.35
N GLY A 100 3.31 -13.74 -1.61
CA GLY A 100 4.05 -13.28 -2.79
C GLY A 100 4.68 -14.43 -3.58
N PRO A 101 5.44 -14.13 -4.61
CA PRO A 101 5.65 -12.79 -5.17
C PRO A 101 4.47 -12.27 -6.02
N SER A 102 3.60 -13.14 -6.56
CA SER A 102 2.58 -12.80 -7.54
C SER A 102 1.19 -12.53 -6.95
N SER A 103 0.96 -12.86 -5.69
CA SER A 103 -0.31 -12.66 -4.99
C SER A 103 -0.10 -12.57 -3.49
N PHE A 104 -1.03 -11.92 -2.78
CA PHE A 104 -0.92 -11.70 -1.34
C PHE A 104 -2.27 -11.82 -0.64
N ASP A 105 -2.29 -12.31 0.61
CA ASP A 105 -3.35 -11.96 1.55
C ASP A 105 -2.98 -10.69 2.33
N CYS A 106 -3.88 -10.19 3.20
CA CYS A 106 -3.65 -8.95 3.93
C CYS A 106 -2.39 -8.99 4.82
N SER A 107 -2.22 -10.02 5.60
CA SER A 107 -1.06 -10.18 6.49
C SER A 107 0.19 -10.69 5.77
N GLY A 108 0.02 -11.41 4.67
CA GLY A 108 1.11 -11.81 3.78
C GLY A 108 1.73 -10.63 3.04
N PHE A 109 0.91 -9.68 2.61
CA PHE A 109 1.37 -8.41 2.06
C PHE A 109 2.22 -7.66 3.08
N VAL A 110 1.68 -7.42 4.29
CA VAL A 110 2.43 -6.76 5.38
C VAL A 110 3.75 -7.46 5.64
N TRP A 111 3.73 -8.77 5.86
CA TRP A 111 4.93 -9.57 6.09
C TRP A 111 5.96 -9.40 4.98
N SER A 112 5.54 -9.53 3.72
CA SER A 112 6.41 -9.42 2.54
C SER A 112 7.07 -8.04 2.40
N ILE A 113 6.36 -6.95 2.73
CA ILE A 113 6.90 -5.60 2.72
C ILE A 113 8.03 -5.45 3.74
N TYR A 114 7.78 -5.85 4.98
CA TYR A 114 8.78 -5.73 6.05
C TYR A 114 9.98 -6.64 5.84
N GLN A 115 9.78 -7.86 5.32
CA GLN A 115 10.89 -8.73 4.92
C GLN A 115 11.78 -8.08 3.87
N SER A 116 11.20 -7.46 2.85
CA SER A 116 11.95 -6.77 1.79
C SER A 116 12.72 -5.56 2.31
N ALA A 117 12.26 -4.94 3.39
CA ALA A 117 12.93 -3.81 4.03
C ALA A 117 13.98 -4.24 5.07
N GLY A 118 14.26 -5.54 5.21
CA GLY A 118 15.19 -6.06 6.21
C GLY A 118 14.67 -6.06 7.65
N LEU A 119 13.36 -5.81 7.84
CA LEU A 119 12.68 -5.80 9.14
C LEU A 119 11.84 -7.07 9.33
N GLY A 120 12.45 -8.21 9.06
CA GLY A 120 11.78 -9.49 9.06
C GLY A 120 11.22 -9.89 10.44
N PHE A 121 10.01 -10.44 10.41
CA PHE A 121 9.38 -11.15 11.52
C PHE A 121 8.74 -12.43 11.01
N GLU A 122 8.43 -13.34 11.91
CA GLU A 122 7.77 -14.59 11.56
C GLU A 122 6.39 -14.35 10.94
N ARG A 123 6.07 -15.06 9.84
CA ARG A 123 4.78 -15.00 9.18
C ARG A 123 3.64 -15.33 10.14
N ALA A 124 2.67 -14.45 10.21
CA ALA A 124 1.56 -14.59 11.14
C ALA A 124 0.25 -14.02 10.57
N SER A 125 -0.88 -14.38 11.17
CA SER A 125 -2.18 -13.80 10.87
C SER A 125 -2.28 -12.35 11.37
N ALA A 126 -3.29 -11.59 10.88
CA ALA A 126 -3.54 -10.24 11.39
C ALA A 126 -3.73 -10.23 12.91
N ARG A 127 -4.50 -11.17 13.47
CA ARG A 127 -4.70 -11.30 14.92
C ARG A 127 -3.41 -11.55 15.67
N THR A 128 -2.56 -12.45 15.18
CA THR A 128 -1.27 -12.74 15.81
C THR A 128 -0.31 -11.55 15.73
N LEU A 129 -0.33 -10.78 14.63
CA LEU A 129 0.44 -9.54 14.52
C LEU A 129 -0.04 -8.49 15.51
N TRP A 130 -1.34 -8.40 15.74
CA TRP A 130 -1.92 -7.53 16.76
C TRP A 130 -1.40 -7.84 18.15
N ASP A 131 -1.35 -9.11 18.52
CA ASP A 131 -0.89 -9.55 19.85
C ASP A 131 0.64 -9.39 20.01
N ARG A 132 1.38 -9.49 18.89
CA ARG A 132 2.85 -9.44 18.87
C ARG A 132 3.41 -8.04 19.03
N PHE A 133 2.77 -7.04 18.42
CA PHE A 133 3.34 -5.70 18.32
C PHE A 133 2.68 -4.72 19.29
N ALA A 134 3.48 -3.79 19.82
CA ALA A 134 2.99 -2.75 20.71
C ALA A 134 2.13 -1.71 19.98
N ALA A 135 1.22 -1.08 20.71
CA ALA A 135 0.49 0.09 20.20
C ALA A 135 1.46 1.27 20.04
N PRO A 136 1.34 2.06 18.94
CA PRO A 136 2.07 3.30 18.80
C PRO A 136 1.50 4.38 19.73
N SER A 137 2.25 5.48 19.93
CA SER A 137 1.67 6.67 20.55
C SER A 137 0.59 7.29 19.64
N PRO A 138 -0.31 8.12 20.16
CA PRO A 138 -1.36 8.75 19.36
C PRO A 138 -0.81 9.51 18.12
N GLU A 139 0.34 10.17 18.26
CA GLU A 139 0.99 10.94 17.21
C GLU A 139 1.65 10.06 16.13
N GLU A 140 1.82 8.76 16.42
CA GLU A 140 2.44 7.80 15.51
C GLU A 140 1.42 6.94 14.77
N GLN A 141 0.13 6.97 15.16
CA GLN A 141 -0.89 6.09 14.59
C GLN A 141 -1.00 6.22 13.07
N TYR A 142 -0.95 7.45 12.57
CA TYR A 142 -1.10 7.73 11.13
C TYR A 142 0.24 7.99 10.43
N LYS A 143 1.37 7.63 11.05
CA LYS A 143 2.67 7.71 10.38
C LYS A 143 2.89 6.53 9.45
N PHE A 144 3.58 6.81 8.35
CA PHE A 144 3.96 5.81 7.35
C PHE A 144 4.63 4.59 7.99
N GLY A 145 4.16 3.40 7.59
CA GLY A 145 4.68 2.14 8.10
C GLY A 145 3.99 1.61 9.36
N THR A 146 3.14 2.39 10.04
CA THR A 146 2.31 1.86 11.12
C THR A 146 1.31 0.85 10.57
N LEU A 147 1.05 -0.24 11.30
CA LEU A 147 0.02 -1.21 10.93
C LEU A 147 -1.34 -0.74 11.44
N VAL A 148 -2.34 -0.79 10.58
CA VAL A 148 -3.74 -0.52 10.93
C VAL A 148 -4.57 -1.78 10.79
N PHE A 149 -5.42 -2.07 11.78
CA PHE A 149 -6.22 -3.28 11.88
C PHE A 149 -7.71 -2.96 11.81
N PHE A 150 -8.48 -3.87 11.21
CA PHE A 150 -9.89 -3.66 10.91
C PHE A 150 -10.73 -4.91 11.15
N SER A 151 -12.04 -4.67 11.41
CA SER A 151 -13.09 -5.69 11.37
C SER A 151 -12.84 -6.84 12.33
N ASN A 152 -12.60 -6.53 13.59
CA ASN A 152 -12.31 -7.49 14.66
C ASN A 152 -11.03 -8.30 14.36
N LEU A 153 -9.98 -7.60 13.95
CA LEU A 153 -8.64 -8.14 13.60
C LEU A 153 -8.66 -9.13 12.43
N ALA A 154 -9.70 -9.08 11.57
CA ALA A 154 -9.78 -9.92 10.38
C ALA A 154 -9.00 -9.35 9.21
N HIS A 155 -8.54 -8.10 9.29
CA HIS A 155 -7.82 -7.44 8.21
C HIS A 155 -6.73 -6.52 8.76
N VAL A 156 -5.66 -6.34 7.98
CA VAL A 156 -4.53 -5.47 8.32
C VAL A 156 -4.01 -4.77 7.07
N GLY A 157 -3.54 -3.53 7.25
CA GLY A 157 -2.86 -2.74 6.24
C GLY A 157 -1.68 -1.98 6.82
N ILE A 158 -0.98 -1.24 5.97
CA ILE A 158 0.15 -0.37 6.30
C ILE A 158 -0.29 1.07 6.06
N VAL A 159 -0.27 1.90 7.08
CA VAL A 159 -0.58 3.34 6.98
C VAL A 159 0.35 4.00 5.97
N ALA A 160 -0.22 4.76 5.03
CA ALA A 160 0.51 5.62 4.11
C ALA A 160 0.73 7.00 4.73
N ASP A 161 -0.33 7.58 5.23
CA ASP A 161 -0.40 8.88 5.90
C ASP A 161 -1.74 9.02 6.64
N GLU A 162 -2.12 10.22 7.05
CA GLU A 162 -3.41 10.52 7.68
C GLU A 162 -4.62 10.34 6.75
N ASN A 163 -4.40 10.22 5.45
CA ASN A 163 -5.46 10.12 4.46
C ASN A 163 -5.78 8.68 4.05
N GLY A 164 -4.83 7.72 4.23
CA GLY A 164 -5.08 6.35 3.81
C GLY A 164 -3.98 5.34 4.12
N PHE A 165 -4.16 4.16 3.56
CA PHE A 165 -3.32 3.01 3.84
C PHE A 165 -3.23 2.05 2.64
N TYR A 166 -2.18 1.25 2.60
CA TYR A 166 -1.97 0.16 1.63
C TYR A 166 -2.40 -1.17 2.22
N HIS A 167 -3.08 -1.98 1.43
CA HIS A 167 -3.48 -3.33 1.85
C HIS A 167 -3.73 -4.26 0.67
N ALA A 168 -3.76 -5.57 0.90
CA ALA A 168 -4.26 -6.53 -0.07
C ALA A 168 -5.79 -6.68 0.09
N SER A 169 -6.54 -6.02 -0.77
CA SER A 169 -8.00 -6.08 -0.86
C SER A 169 -8.44 -7.37 -1.54
N ARG A 170 -9.48 -8.04 -1.01
CA ARG A 170 -10.06 -9.25 -1.63
C ARG A 170 -10.61 -9.00 -3.04
N HIS A 171 -11.04 -7.77 -3.31
CA HIS A 171 -11.69 -7.41 -4.58
C HIS A 171 -10.77 -6.70 -5.56
N HIS A 172 -9.75 -5.98 -5.05
CA HIS A 172 -8.93 -5.10 -5.86
C HIS A 172 -7.44 -5.45 -5.84
N GLY A 173 -7.05 -6.50 -5.09
CA GLY A 173 -5.64 -6.84 -4.91
C GLY A 173 -4.92 -5.83 -4.02
N VAL A 174 -3.62 -5.66 -4.22
CA VAL A 174 -2.81 -4.70 -3.45
C VAL A 174 -3.08 -3.28 -3.95
N VAL A 175 -3.67 -2.46 -3.06
CA VAL A 175 -4.12 -1.10 -3.40
C VAL A 175 -3.89 -0.13 -2.24
N TYR A 176 -3.88 1.16 -2.56
CA TYR A 176 -4.12 2.24 -1.61
C TYR A 176 -5.63 2.41 -1.41
N SER A 177 -6.07 2.59 -0.17
CA SER A 177 -7.45 2.94 0.18
C SER A 177 -7.48 4.15 1.10
N PRO A 178 -8.36 5.14 0.84
CA PRO A 178 -8.50 6.28 1.74
C PRO A 178 -9.19 5.88 3.03
N PHE A 179 -8.88 6.56 4.14
CA PHE A 179 -9.62 6.46 5.41
C PHE A 179 -10.99 7.15 5.29
N ASN A 180 -11.87 6.58 4.48
CA ASN A 180 -13.25 7.02 4.37
C ASN A 180 -14.12 6.47 5.52
N GLU A 181 -15.39 6.89 5.56
CA GLU A 181 -16.34 6.48 6.59
C GLU A 181 -16.47 4.95 6.73
N TYR A 182 -16.38 4.21 5.62
CA TYR A 182 -16.42 2.75 5.63
C TYR A 182 -15.28 2.14 6.45
N TRP A 183 -14.05 2.63 6.22
CA TRP A 183 -12.86 2.12 6.90
C TRP A 183 -12.76 2.64 8.32
N LEU A 184 -13.02 3.93 8.57
CA LEU A 184 -12.91 4.56 9.89
C LEU A 184 -13.79 3.86 10.93
N LYS A 185 -15.02 3.46 10.57
CA LYS A 185 -15.92 2.71 11.44
C LYS A 185 -15.47 1.28 11.79
N ARG A 186 -14.47 0.77 11.10
CA ARG A 186 -13.96 -0.60 11.21
C ARG A 186 -12.57 -0.70 11.79
N ILE A 187 -11.92 0.42 12.10
CA ILE A 187 -10.60 0.41 12.72
C ILE A 187 -10.70 -0.18 14.12
N ASP A 188 -9.95 -1.24 14.37
CA ASP A 188 -9.76 -1.83 15.70
C ASP A 188 -8.60 -1.12 16.43
N GLY A 189 -7.64 -0.56 15.71
CA GLY A 189 -6.51 0.17 16.22
C GLY A 189 -5.23 -0.02 15.42
N PHE A 190 -4.10 0.33 16.03
CA PHE A 190 -2.81 0.43 15.37
C PHE A 190 -1.74 -0.36 16.12
N ARG A 191 -0.72 -0.83 15.37
CA ARG A 191 0.47 -1.48 15.92
C ARG A 191 1.72 -0.99 15.21
N LYS A 192 2.84 -0.98 15.93
CA LYS A 192 4.12 -0.53 15.41
C LYS A 192 5.09 -1.71 15.35
N VAL A 193 5.59 -2.01 14.15
CA VAL A 193 6.69 -2.98 14.00
C VAL A 193 7.96 -2.33 14.54
N PRO A 194 8.67 -2.96 15.49
CA PRO A 194 9.90 -2.39 16.02
C PRO A 194 10.95 -2.37 14.91
N VAL A 195 11.50 -1.18 14.66
CA VAL A 195 12.65 -0.99 13.78
C VAL A 195 13.90 -1.25 14.61
N THR A 196 14.19 -2.52 14.88
CA THR A 196 15.48 -2.89 15.44
C THR A 196 16.48 -2.86 14.30
N THR A 197 17.31 -1.82 14.24
CA THR A 197 18.45 -1.78 13.34
C THR A 197 19.36 -2.96 13.72
N LEU A 198 19.29 -4.03 12.95
CA LEU A 198 20.31 -5.07 13.00
C LEU A 198 21.59 -4.41 12.48
N LEU A 199 22.35 -3.79 13.36
CA LEU A 199 23.77 -3.60 13.14
C LEU A 199 24.36 -5.01 13.13
N THR A 200 24.36 -5.65 11.97
CA THR A 200 25.23 -6.78 11.75
C THR A 200 26.65 -6.24 11.91
N THR A 201 27.21 -6.44 13.07
CA THR A 201 28.66 -6.52 13.23
C THR A 201 29.11 -7.64 12.29
N THR A 202 29.63 -7.27 11.14
CA THR A 202 30.47 -8.16 10.35
C THR A 202 31.76 -8.31 11.14
N ASP A 203 31.93 -9.48 11.79
CA ASP A 203 33.22 -9.96 12.20
C ASP A 203 34.10 -10.23 10.98
#